data_dc2d78e2e7ddf1a67985ea654c0d1cda
#
_entry.id   dc2d78e2e7ddf1a67985ea654c0d1cda
#
_cell.length_a   1.000
_cell.length_b   1.000
_cell.length_c   1.000
_cell.angle_alpha   90.00
_cell.angle_beta   90.00
_cell.angle_gamma   90.00
#
_symmetry.space_group_name_H-M   'P 1'
#
loop_
_entity.id
_entity.type
_entity.pdbx_description
1 polymer ?
#
loop_
_entity_poly.entity_id
_entity_poly.type
_entity_poly.pdbx_seq_one_letter_code
_entity_poly.pdbx_strand_id
1 'polypeptide(L)'
;MIIYNKKIFKKIISKEDIEKKITDISKSINNYYGDEQIVILCVLNGSVMVLNDLLIKLKTNHIVDYIELSSYKGGTETSGKVDIIQDISTNLKGKKVLIIEDIVDSGTTLNFIYKKLLKIGAQEIKVFSLLYKKEKYKFDIKIDWYAFEIQDLFTIGYGMDYDLKFRGLNDIYALS
;
A
#
# COMPACT_ATOMS: atom_id res chain seq x y z
N MET A 1 -8.85 0.20 -22.21
CA MET A 1 -7.68 -0.50 -22.78
C MET A 1 -6.59 0.52 -23.02
N ILE A 2 -5.35 0.25 -22.60
CA ILE A 2 -4.18 1.09 -22.82
C ILE A 2 -3.14 0.25 -23.55
N ILE A 3 -2.50 0.84 -24.55
CA ILE A 3 -1.40 0.19 -25.30
C ILE A 3 -0.14 1.02 -25.08
N TYR A 4 0.91 0.39 -24.58
CA TYR A 4 2.19 1.04 -24.33
C TYR A 4 3.34 0.05 -24.53
N ASN A 5 4.36 0.41 -25.31
CA ASN A 5 5.52 -0.45 -25.62
C ASN A 5 5.12 -1.86 -26.08
N LYS A 6 4.16 -1.97 -27.00
CA LYS A 6 3.58 -3.23 -27.52
C LYS A 6 2.90 -4.11 -26.44
N LYS A 7 2.70 -3.61 -25.23
CA LYS A 7 1.96 -4.25 -24.15
C LYS A 7 0.54 -3.71 -24.12
N ILE A 8 -0.41 -4.59 -23.83
CA ILE A 8 -1.83 -4.25 -23.73
C ILE A 8 -2.24 -4.35 -22.27
N PHE A 9 -2.81 -3.27 -21.74
CA PHE A 9 -3.35 -3.24 -20.39
C PHE A 9 -4.88 -3.12 -20.46
N LYS A 10 -5.57 -4.04 -19.80
CA LYS A 10 -7.03 -4.04 -19.69
C LYS A 10 -7.47 -3.54 -18.33
N LYS A 11 -8.52 -2.73 -18.29
CA LYS A 11 -9.13 -2.30 -17.03
C LYS A 11 -9.68 -3.51 -16.26
N ILE A 12 -9.30 -3.62 -15.00
CA ILE A 12 -9.73 -4.69 -14.09
C ILE A 12 -10.54 -4.16 -12.90
N ILE A 13 -10.29 -2.91 -12.47
CA ILE A 13 -11.02 -2.30 -11.36
C ILE A 13 -11.33 -0.85 -11.77
N SER A 14 -12.58 -0.43 -11.61
CA SER A 14 -13.03 0.92 -11.92
C SER A 14 -12.78 1.88 -10.77
N LYS A 15 -12.71 3.18 -11.06
CA LYS A 15 -12.67 4.26 -10.07
C LYS A 15 -13.83 4.14 -9.07
N GLU A 16 -15.01 3.87 -9.55
CA GLU A 16 -16.23 3.76 -8.76
C GLU A 16 -16.14 2.61 -7.74
N ASP A 17 -15.59 1.46 -8.16
CA ASP A 17 -15.36 0.32 -7.27
C ASP A 17 -14.30 0.66 -6.20
N ILE A 18 -13.22 1.34 -6.58
CA ILE A 18 -12.18 1.79 -5.66
C ILE A 18 -12.78 2.72 -4.62
N GLU A 19 -13.51 3.76 -5.04
CA GLU A 19 -14.12 4.74 -4.16
C GLU A 19 -15.09 4.11 -3.15
N LYS A 20 -15.93 3.18 -3.61
CA LYS A 20 -16.82 2.41 -2.77
C LYS A 20 -16.06 1.61 -1.71
N LYS A 21 -15.03 0.86 -2.12
CA LYS A 21 -14.23 0.03 -1.21
C LYS A 21 -13.48 0.87 -0.18
N ILE A 22 -12.85 1.97 -0.59
CA ILE A 22 -12.16 2.89 0.34
C ILE A 22 -13.16 3.49 1.34
N THR A 23 -14.37 3.84 0.88
CA THR A 23 -15.43 4.34 1.76
C THR A 23 -15.82 3.31 2.82
N ASP A 24 -15.98 2.05 2.47
CA ASP A 24 -16.36 1.00 3.42
C ASP A 24 -15.21 0.67 4.39
N ILE A 25 -13.98 0.63 3.88
CA ILE A 25 -12.78 0.41 4.71
C ILE A 25 -12.55 1.58 5.66
N SER A 26 -12.73 2.83 5.21
CA SER A 26 -12.58 4.00 6.09
C SER A 26 -13.56 3.98 7.26
N LYS A 27 -14.82 3.52 7.06
CA LYS A 27 -15.77 3.31 8.16
C LYS A 27 -15.27 2.26 9.15
N SER A 28 -14.74 1.14 8.64
CA SER A 28 -14.17 0.08 9.48
C SER A 28 -12.98 0.56 10.30
N ILE A 29 -12.07 1.33 9.69
CA ILE A 29 -10.91 1.93 10.37
C ILE A 29 -11.38 2.94 11.43
N ASN A 30 -12.33 3.83 11.09
CA ASN A 30 -12.90 4.78 12.04
C ASN A 30 -13.54 4.07 13.25
N ASN A 31 -14.30 3.00 13.01
CA ASN A 31 -14.92 2.21 14.09
C ASN A 31 -13.87 1.48 14.95
N TYR A 32 -12.77 1.03 14.33
CA TYR A 32 -11.72 0.31 15.06
C TYR A 32 -10.94 1.22 16.01
N TYR A 33 -10.52 2.39 15.52
CA TYR A 33 -9.68 3.30 16.31
C TYR A 33 -10.48 4.31 17.14
N GLY A 34 -11.71 4.65 16.74
CA GLY A 34 -12.51 5.67 17.44
C GLY A 34 -11.77 6.99 17.55
N ASP A 35 -11.64 7.48 18.81
CA ASP A 35 -10.97 8.74 19.13
C ASP A 35 -9.45 8.58 19.37
N GLU A 36 -8.91 7.39 19.21
CA GLU A 36 -7.49 7.13 19.44
C GLU A 36 -6.60 7.83 18.42
N GLN A 37 -5.45 8.31 18.86
CA GLN A 37 -4.45 8.87 17.97
C GLN A 37 -3.63 7.75 17.35
N ILE A 38 -3.54 7.76 16.01
CA ILE A 38 -2.74 6.82 15.22
C ILE A 38 -1.70 7.54 14.36
N VAL A 39 -0.68 6.82 13.93
CA VAL A 39 0.21 7.26 12.87
C VAL A 39 -0.09 6.46 11.61
N ILE A 40 -0.44 7.15 10.54
CA ILE A 40 -0.61 6.57 9.22
C ILE A 40 0.75 6.60 8.53
N LEU A 41 1.30 5.43 8.25
CA LEU A 41 2.58 5.28 7.55
C LEU A 41 2.31 4.90 6.09
N CYS A 42 2.50 5.86 5.19
CA CYS A 42 2.32 5.67 3.75
C CYS A 42 3.59 5.13 3.12
N VAL A 43 3.49 4.02 2.41
CA VAL A 43 4.60 3.44 1.66
C VAL A 43 4.63 4.04 0.26
N LEU A 44 5.62 4.91 0.02
CA LEU A 44 5.77 5.63 -1.23
C LEU A 44 6.33 4.71 -2.33
N ASN A 45 6.04 4.97 -3.62
CA ASN A 45 5.25 6.10 -4.15
C ASN A 45 3.82 5.70 -4.53
N GLY A 46 3.53 4.40 -4.72
CA GLY A 46 2.29 3.90 -5.29
C GLY A 46 1.06 4.17 -4.42
N SER A 47 1.21 4.18 -3.10
CA SER A 47 0.09 4.32 -2.17
C SER A 47 -0.40 5.76 -1.95
N VAL A 48 0.19 6.76 -2.61
CA VAL A 48 -0.21 8.18 -2.46
C VAL A 48 -1.68 8.41 -2.80
N MET A 49 -2.19 7.79 -3.88
CA MET A 49 -3.59 7.93 -4.27
C MET A 49 -4.54 7.31 -3.23
N VAL A 50 -4.17 6.14 -2.74
CA VAL A 50 -4.90 5.44 -1.67
C VAL A 50 -4.95 6.28 -0.39
N LEU A 51 -3.79 6.82 0.00
CA LEU A 51 -3.68 7.69 1.17
C LEU A 51 -4.60 8.90 1.05
N ASN A 52 -4.55 9.62 -0.08
CA ASN A 52 -5.38 10.81 -0.30
C ASN A 52 -6.86 10.51 -0.12
N ASP A 53 -7.37 9.48 -0.80
CA ASP A 53 -8.78 9.15 -0.77
C ASP A 53 -9.23 8.59 0.59
N LEU A 54 -8.32 7.95 1.32
CA LEU A 54 -8.57 7.48 2.68
C LEU A 54 -8.64 8.65 3.66
N LEU A 55 -7.67 9.58 3.62
CA LEU A 55 -7.58 10.72 4.56
C LEU A 55 -8.83 11.58 4.55
N ILE A 56 -9.42 11.84 3.37
CA ILE A 56 -10.65 12.62 3.24
C ILE A 56 -11.84 11.98 4.01
N LYS A 57 -11.80 10.67 4.25
CA LYS A 57 -12.88 9.88 4.86
C LYS A 57 -12.59 9.48 6.31
N LEU A 58 -11.34 9.60 6.75
CA LEU A 58 -10.96 9.28 8.13
C LEU A 58 -11.41 10.40 9.08
N LYS A 59 -11.98 9.97 10.22
CA LYS A 59 -12.39 10.83 11.32
C LYS A 59 -11.48 10.69 12.55
N THR A 60 -10.62 9.66 12.55
CA THR A 60 -9.66 9.39 13.63
C THR A 60 -8.66 10.52 13.77
N ASN A 61 -8.18 10.78 14.98
CA ASN A 61 -7.03 11.67 15.20
C ASN A 61 -5.76 11.00 14.63
N HIS A 62 -5.12 11.61 13.63
CA HIS A 62 -3.99 10.96 12.97
C HIS A 62 -2.86 11.93 12.60
N ILE A 63 -1.66 11.37 12.59
CA ILE A 63 -0.44 11.97 12.04
C ILE A 63 -0.08 11.15 10.79
N VAL A 64 0.36 11.81 9.73
CA VAL A 64 0.83 11.12 8.51
C VAL A 64 2.33 11.19 8.44
N ASP A 65 2.96 10.04 8.19
CA ASP A 65 4.38 9.92 7.90
C ASP A 65 4.60 9.01 6.69
N TYR A 66 5.78 9.03 6.14
CA TYR A 66 6.10 8.38 4.88
C TYR A 66 7.36 7.54 5.02
N ILE A 67 7.40 6.44 4.26
CA ILE A 67 8.61 5.66 4.04
C ILE A 67 8.74 5.37 2.56
N GLU A 68 9.92 5.60 1.99
CA GLU A 68 10.23 5.23 0.61
C GLU A 68 11.30 4.16 0.59
N LEU A 69 11.02 3.08 -0.12
CA LEU A 69 11.88 1.93 -0.24
C LEU A 69 12.16 1.62 -1.71
N SER A 70 13.40 1.28 -2.03
CA SER A 70 13.73 0.70 -3.33
C SER A 70 13.96 -0.80 -3.18
N SER A 71 13.31 -1.59 -4.02
CA SER A 71 13.73 -2.97 -4.25
C SER A 71 14.82 -2.97 -5.32
N TYR A 72 16.03 -3.31 -4.94
CA TYR A 72 17.16 -3.37 -5.88
C TYR A 72 16.88 -4.46 -6.93
N LYS A 73 16.58 -4.05 -8.15
CA LYS A 73 16.52 -4.92 -9.34
C LYS A 73 17.90 -4.92 -9.99
N GLY A 74 18.91 -5.40 -9.29
CA GLY A 74 20.23 -5.60 -9.83
C GLY A 74 20.43 -7.04 -10.28
N GLY A 75 20.36 -7.29 -11.60
CA GLY A 75 20.61 -8.60 -12.18
C GLY A 75 19.41 -9.56 -12.20
N THR A 76 19.62 -10.77 -12.71
CA THR A 76 18.65 -11.83 -12.93
C THR A 76 18.16 -12.51 -11.64
N GLU A 77 18.68 -12.13 -10.47
CA GLU A 77 18.26 -12.62 -9.17
C GLU A 77 17.85 -11.46 -8.26
N THR A 78 16.66 -11.53 -7.68
CA THR A 78 16.19 -10.61 -6.66
C THR A 78 16.98 -10.86 -5.38
N SER A 79 17.98 -10.02 -5.08
CA SER A 79 18.84 -10.14 -3.89
C SER A 79 18.08 -10.02 -2.56
N GLY A 80 16.79 -9.72 -2.59
CA GLY A 80 15.97 -9.54 -1.38
C GLY A 80 16.36 -8.35 -0.50
N LYS A 81 17.33 -7.54 -0.93
CA LYS A 81 17.71 -6.32 -0.21
C LYS A 81 16.74 -5.21 -0.53
N VAL A 82 16.21 -4.61 0.52
CA VAL A 82 15.36 -3.42 0.48
C VAL A 82 16.20 -2.28 1.04
N ASP A 83 16.43 -1.24 0.23
CA ASP A 83 17.12 -0.05 0.67
C ASP A 83 16.13 1.06 1.00
N ILE A 84 16.41 1.81 2.06
CA ILE A 84 15.57 2.95 2.49
C ILE A 84 16.06 4.19 1.72
N ILE A 85 15.17 4.78 0.92
CA ILE A 85 15.41 6.07 0.25
C ILE A 85 14.99 7.21 1.18
N GLN A 86 13.79 7.12 1.77
CA GLN A 86 13.30 8.04 2.78
C GLN A 86 12.86 7.25 4.01
N ASP A 87 13.42 7.58 5.17
CA ASP A 87 13.05 6.94 6.43
C ASP A 87 11.97 7.70 7.17
N ILE A 88 11.31 7.00 8.07
CA ILE A 88 10.27 7.49 8.99
C ILE A 88 10.84 8.63 9.83
N SER A 89 10.13 9.76 9.89
CA SER A 89 10.54 10.96 10.63
C SER A 89 9.91 11.04 12.03
N THR A 90 8.74 10.44 12.21
CA THR A 90 7.97 10.44 13.46
C THR A 90 8.52 9.43 14.47
N ASN A 91 8.57 9.81 15.74
CA ASN A 91 8.86 8.84 16.80
C ASN A 91 7.66 7.90 16.98
N LEU A 92 7.82 6.63 16.58
CA LEU A 92 6.77 5.62 16.61
C LEU A 92 6.76 4.74 17.86
N LYS A 93 7.70 4.93 18.78
CA LYS A 93 7.75 4.15 20.03
C LYS A 93 6.46 4.36 20.83
N GLY A 94 5.78 3.26 21.16
CA GLY A 94 4.51 3.26 21.89
C GLY A 94 3.31 3.83 21.12
N LYS A 95 3.43 4.01 19.78
CA LYS A 95 2.35 4.50 18.92
C LYS A 95 1.63 3.36 18.21
N LYS A 96 0.35 3.56 17.91
CA LYS A 96 -0.42 2.71 17.00
C LYS A 96 -0.15 3.16 15.57
N VAL A 97 0.24 2.24 14.71
CA VAL A 97 0.65 2.53 13.33
C VAL A 97 -0.26 1.79 12.35
N LEU A 98 -0.81 2.53 11.39
CA LEU A 98 -1.53 1.98 10.24
C LEU A 98 -0.67 2.13 8.99
N ILE A 99 -0.16 1.02 8.46
CA ILE A 99 0.59 0.98 7.20
C ILE A 99 -0.40 1.05 6.05
N ILE A 100 -0.14 1.93 5.07
CA ILE A 100 -0.90 2.05 3.81
C ILE A 100 -0.02 1.61 2.65
N GLU A 101 -0.48 0.58 1.92
CA GLU A 101 0.15 0.03 0.72
C GLU A 101 -0.78 0.10 -0.48
N ASP A 102 -0.23 0.33 -1.66
CA ASP A 102 -0.94 0.18 -2.93
C ASP A 102 -1.15 -1.29 -3.28
N ILE A 103 -0.11 -2.11 -3.13
CA ILE A 103 -0.17 -3.53 -3.42
C ILE A 103 0.73 -4.34 -2.48
N VAL A 104 0.15 -5.34 -1.82
CA VAL A 104 0.90 -6.40 -1.17
C VAL A 104 1.04 -7.56 -2.16
N ASP A 105 2.22 -7.66 -2.77
CA ASP A 105 2.62 -8.73 -3.71
C ASP A 105 3.22 -9.92 -2.94
N SER A 106 4.52 -10.13 -2.98
CA SER A 106 5.21 -11.17 -2.20
C SER A 106 5.25 -10.87 -0.70
N GLY A 107 5.04 -9.61 -0.31
CA GLY A 107 5.10 -9.13 1.06
C GLY A 107 6.50 -8.78 1.57
N THR A 108 7.53 -8.82 0.73
CA THR A 108 8.91 -8.53 1.16
C THR A 108 9.04 -7.12 1.74
N THR A 109 8.50 -6.10 1.06
CA THR A 109 8.47 -4.70 1.52
C THR A 109 7.74 -4.58 2.85
N LEU A 110 6.53 -5.13 2.92
CA LEU A 110 5.72 -5.10 4.14
C LEU A 110 6.44 -5.77 5.32
N ASN A 111 7.05 -6.95 5.11
CA ASN A 111 7.80 -7.65 6.16
C ASN A 111 9.00 -6.83 6.67
N PHE A 112 9.70 -6.13 5.77
CA PHE A 112 10.79 -5.23 6.17
C PHE A 112 10.28 -4.09 7.05
N ILE A 113 9.22 -3.40 6.63
CA ILE A 113 8.60 -2.30 7.39
C ILE A 113 8.09 -2.81 8.73
N TYR A 114 7.36 -3.92 8.74
CA TYR A 114 6.77 -4.50 9.95
C TYR A 114 7.84 -4.83 11.00
N LYS A 115 8.93 -5.48 10.60
CA LYS A 115 10.08 -5.76 11.49
C LYS A 115 10.75 -4.49 12.01
N LYS A 116 10.87 -3.46 11.15
CA LYS A 116 11.41 -2.16 11.56
C LYS A 116 10.53 -1.51 12.63
N LEU A 117 9.22 -1.52 12.46
CA LEU A 117 8.27 -0.96 13.43
C LEU A 117 8.26 -1.71 14.76
N LEU A 118 8.36 -3.04 14.74
CA LEU A 118 8.54 -3.84 15.94
C LEU A 118 9.81 -3.47 16.69
N LYS A 119 10.94 -3.30 15.97
CA LYS A 119 12.23 -2.90 16.56
C LYS A 119 12.19 -1.50 17.17
N ILE A 120 11.43 -0.58 16.59
CA ILE A 120 11.21 0.77 17.13
C ILE A 120 10.38 0.71 18.40
N GLY A 121 9.57 -0.33 18.59
CA GLY A 121 8.66 -0.49 19.72
C GLY A 121 7.29 0.16 19.48
N ALA A 122 6.76 0.10 18.27
CA ALA A 122 5.38 0.45 18.00
C ALA A 122 4.43 -0.38 18.88
N GLN A 123 3.39 0.25 19.44
CA GLN A 123 2.44 -0.41 20.33
C GLN A 123 1.53 -1.38 19.56
N GLU A 124 1.11 -0.97 18.39
CA GLU A 124 0.23 -1.74 17.50
C GLU A 124 0.60 -1.46 16.06
N ILE A 125 0.54 -2.47 15.20
CA ILE A 125 0.78 -2.34 13.77
C ILE A 125 -0.39 -2.98 13.04
N LYS A 126 -1.09 -2.19 12.23
CA LYS A 126 -2.17 -2.62 11.34
C LYS A 126 -1.80 -2.33 9.90
N VAL A 127 -2.39 -3.08 8.98
CA VAL A 127 -2.08 -2.98 7.55
C VAL A 127 -3.36 -2.80 6.74
N PHE A 128 -3.38 -1.77 5.91
CA PHE A 128 -4.33 -1.63 4.81
C PHE A 128 -3.60 -1.68 3.47
N SER A 129 -4.06 -2.52 2.56
CA SER A 129 -3.58 -2.60 1.18
C SER A 129 -4.73 -2.41 0.20
N LEU A 130 -4.52 -1.63 -0.86
CA LEU A 130 -5.52 -1.50 -1.92
C LEU A 130 -5.65 -2.83 -2.68
N LEU A 131 -4.53 -3.40 -3.11
CA LEU A 131 -4.47 -4.68 -3.79
C LEU A 131 -3.73 -5.72 -2.95
N TYR A 132 -4.21 -6.95 -2.95
CA TYR A 132 -3.60 -8.06 -2.24
C TYR A 132 -3.50 -9.30 -3.12
N LYS A 133 -2.27 -9.78 -3.37
CA LYS A 133 -1.99 -11.02 -4.09
C LYS A 133 -1.82 -12.17 -3.09
N LYS A 134 -2.93 -12.65 -2.56
CA LYS A 134 -2.95 -13.63 -1.47
C LYS A 134 -2.15 -14.90 -1.78
N GLU A 135 -2.26 -15.43 -3.01
CA GLU A 135 -1.55 -16.66 -3.41
C GLU A 135 -0.03 -16.49 -3.50
N LYS A 136 0.43 -15.25 -3.71
CA LYS A 136 1.86 -14.93 -3.81
C LYS A 136 2.47 -14.50 -2.49
N TYR A 137 1.65 -14.13 -1.51
CA TYR A 137 2.07 -13.65 -0.21
C TYR A 137 2.78 -14.73 0.60
N LYS A 138 3.98 -14.43 1.12
CA LYS A 138 4.88 -15.42 1.72
C LYS A 138 5.06 -15.30 3.23
N PHE A 139 4.45 -14.32 3.87
CA PHE A 139 4.70 -14.00 5.28
C PHE A 139 3.42 -14.16 6.12
N ASP A 140 3.60 -14.40 7.41
CA ASP A 140 2.51 -14.54 8.38
C ASP A 140 2.20 -13.17 9.07
N ILE A 141 2.14 -12.09 8.27
CA ILE A 141 1.70 -10.78 8.74
C ILE A 141 0.27 -10.59 8.26
N LYS A 142 -0.65 -10.37 9.18
CA LYS A 142 -2.05 -10.16 8.86
C LYS A 142 -2.21 -8.86 8.06
N ILE A 143 -2.91 -8.94 6.93
CA ILE A 143 -3.45 -7.77 6.23
C ILE A 143 -4.82 -7.49 6.86
N ASP A 144 -4.92 -6.45 7.69
CA ASP A 144 -6.12 -6.19 8.49
C ASP A 144 -7.28 -5.72 7.62
N TRP A 145 -6.98 -4.91 6.60
CA TRP A 145 -7.91 -4.46 5.58
C TRP A 145 -7.28 -4.57 4.20
N TYR A 146 -8.04 -5.03 3.24
CA TYR A 146 -7.68 -4.93 1.82
C TYR A 146 -8.92 -4.64 0.98
N ALA A 147 -8.74 -3.87 -0.10
CA ALA A 147 -9.86 -3.50 -0.95
C ALA A 147 -10.16 -4.62 -1.96
N PHE A 148 -9.13 -5.15 -2.62
CA PHE A 148 -9.29 -6.15 -3.66
C PHE A 148 -8.24 -7.24 -3.54
N GLU A 149 -8.69 -8.50 -3.57
CA GLU A 149 -7.82 -9.66 -3.80
C GLU A 149 -7.68 -9.86 -5.31
N ILE A 150 -6.45 -9.95 -5.81
CA ILE A 150 -6.16 -10.13 -7.23
C ILE A 150 -5.18 -11.28 -7.47
N GLN A 151 -5.23 -11.85 -8.67
CA GLN A 151 -4.24 -12.82 -9.14
C GLN A 151 -2.86 -12.17 -9.32
N ASP A 152 -1.82 -12.97 -9.61
CA ASP A 152 -0.48 -12.44 -9.88
C ASP A 152 -0.40 -11.75 -11.26
N LEU A 153 -1.00 -10.58 -11.35
CA LEU A 153 -1.01 -9.72 -12.53
C LEU A 153 -0.12 -8.50 -12.30
N PHE A 154 0.54 -8.04 -13.34
CA PHE A 154 1.22 -6.74 -13.31
C PHE A 154 0.19 -5.64 -13.52
N THR A 155 0.09 -4.70 -12.56
CA THR A 155 -0.93 -3.66 -12.51
C THR A 155 -0.35 -2.26 -12.64
N ILE A 156 -1.12 -1.36 -13.25
CA ILE A 156 -0.83 0.08 -13.39
C ILE A 156 -2.08 0.90 -13.09
N GLY A 157 -1.88 2.17 -12.80
CA GLY A 157 -2.96 3.11 -12.47
C GLY A 157 -3.20 3.25 -10.98
N TYR A 158 -3.91 4.27 -10.61
CA TYR A 158 -4.24 4.62 -9.23
C TYR A 158 -3.03 4.57 -8.28
N GLY A 159 -1.97 5.29 -8.66
CA GLY A 159 -0.70 5.34 -7.93
C GLY A 159 0.39 4.41 -8.47
N MET A 160 0.03 3.23 -8.98
CA MET A 160 0.96 2.25 -9.53
C MET A 160 1.46 2.65 -10.93
N ASP A 161 2.71 2.33 -11.24
CA ASP A 161 3.36 2.74 -12.48
C ASP A 161 3.90 1.59 -13.34
N TYR A 162 4.19 1.98 -14.59
CA TYR A 162 5.08 1.29 -15.48
C TYR A 162 5.98 2.32 -16.17
N ASP A 163 7.30 2.18 -16.00
CA ASP A 163 8.30 3.14 -16.48
C ASP A 163 8.03 4.60 -16.00
N LEU A 164 7.69 4.76 -14.72
CA LEU A 164 7.36 6.04 -14.07
C LEU A 164 6.12 6.74 -14.65
N LYS A 165 5.31 6.03 -15.44
CA LYS A 165 4.08 6.54 -16.08
C LYS A 165 2.84 5.87 -15.49
N PHE A 166 1.69 6.42 -15.80
CA PHE A 166 0.35 5.88 -15.49
C PHE A 166 -0.13 6.01 -14.03
N ARG A 167 0.67 6.55 -13.10
CA ARG A 167 0.22 6.74 -11.70
C ARG A 167 -1.07 7.56 -11.58
N GLY A 168 -1.29 8.54 -12.48
CA GLY A 168 -2.46 9.43 -12.46
C GLY A 168 -3.73 8.86 -13.10
N LEU A 169 -3.75 7.59 -13.53
CA LEU A 169 -4.98 6.96 -14.01
C LEU A 169 -5.92 6.69 -12.82
N ASN A 170 -7.21 6.96 -13.01
CA ASN A 170 -8.21 6.77 -11.96
C ASN A 170 -8.62 5.30 -11.77
N ASP A 171 -8.53 4.51 -12.85
CA ASP A 171 -8.83 3.08 -12.85
C ASP A 171 -7.55 2.25 -12.68
N ILE A 172 -7.70 0.97 -12.31
CA ILE A 172 -6.60 0.00 -12.29
C ILE A 172 -6.68 -0.90 -13.52
N TYR A 173 -5.54 -1.07 -14.17
CA TYR A 173 -5.38 -1.89 -15.37
C TYR A 173 -4.35 -2.99 -15.11
N ALA A 174 -4.55 -4.15 -15.71
CA ALA A 174 -3.61 -5.26 -15.67
C ALA A 174 -3.05 -5.56 -17.06
N LEU A 175 -1.79 -6.00 -17.10
CA LEU A 175 -1.16 -6.50 -18.30
C LEU A 175 -1.89 -7.77 -18.77
N SER A 176 -2.27 -7.78 -20.05
CA SER A 176 -3.01 -8.87 -20.69
C SER A 176 -2.08 -9.83 -21.42
#